data_048a1154ca5c8d64bfa0a379aa090b97
#
_entry.id   048a1154ca5c8d64bfa0a379aa090b97
#
_cell.length_a   1.000
_cell.length_b   1.000
_cell.length_c   1.000
_cell.angle_alpha   90.00
_cell.angle_beta   90.00
_cell.angle_gamma   90.00
#
_symmetry.space_group_name_H-M   'P 1'
#
loop_
_entity.id
_entity.type
_entity.pdbx_description
1 polymer ?
#
loop_
_entity_poly.entity_id
_entity_poly.type
_entity_poly.pdbx_seq_one_letter_code
_entity_poly.pdbx_strand_id
1 'polypeptide(L)'
;KNKGLDVMAITDHDSVAGLDEGRDEAKKLGIKFVGGIEFSTYSICEIHILGYNIDYKNPDFVQELQKVKDLRKERNVRIGQKLQDLGIKLDIDFASDGLGRMNMARELVKKGYCKDINDAFDTYLKPGAKAYCEAKRLTPVEAVKLIKKYGGVASVAHPKKYLLDKRLDILLGGLKQFGLDGIELNYPSHNEQDKKNFSELMNKYKLLPTGGSDFHGDEDKNFVYELDPRTAKRLHV
;
A
#
# COMPACT_ATOMS: atom_id res chain seq x y z
N LYS A 1 11.45 -3.13 -18.42
CA LYS A 1 11.77 -2.69 -19.78
C LYS A 1 11.00 -3.50 -20.82
N ASN A 2 10.97 -4.82 -20.71
CA ASN A 2 10.25 -5.69 -21.69
C ASN A 2 8.75 -5.41 -21.80
N LYS A 3 8.14 -4.74 -20.81
CA LYS A 3 6.73 -4.33 -20.79
C LYS A 3 6.51 -2.88 -21.23
N GLY A 4 7.53 -2.19 -21.75
CA GLY A 4 7.43 -0.80 -22.21
C GLY A 4 7.36 0.24 -21.10
N LEU A 5 7.80 -0.08 -19.87
CA LEU A 5 7.83 0.88 -18.77
C LEU A 5 8.95 1.91 -18.96
N ASP A 6 8.59 3.20 -18.86
CA ASP A 6 9.51 4.35 -18.82
C ASP A 6 9.69 4.90 -17.41
N VAL A 7 8.69 4.72 -16.56
CA VAL A 7 8.68 5.15 -15.15
C VAL A 7 8.17 4.00 -14.30
N MET A 8 8.78 3.79 -13.13
CA MET A 8 8.29 2.85 -12.12
C MET A 8 8.40 3.42 -10.72
N ALA A 9 7.49 3.02 -9.85
CA ALA A 9 7.57 3.27 -8.42
C ALA A 9 7.63 1.94 -7.65
N ILE A 10 8.36 1.93 -6.54
CA ILE A 10 8.27 0.88 -5.52
C ILE A 10 7.67 1.52 -4.27
N THR A 11 6.61 0.91 -3.75
CA THR A 11 5.82 1.41 -2.63
C THR A 11 5.44 0.28 -1.68
N ASP A 12 6.45 -0.41 -1.13
CA ASP A 12 6.25 -1.54 -0.22
C ASP A 12 5.50 -1.12 1.06
N HIS A 13 4.72 -2.05 1.61
CA HIS A 13 3.96 -1.80 2.83
C HIS A 13 4.84 -1.49 4.04
N ASP A 14 4.70 -0.26 4.55
CA ASP A 14 5.38 0.25 5.75
C ASP A 14 6.91 0.03 5.69
N SER A 15 7.50 0.00 4.48
CA SER A 15 8.93 -0.28 4.26
C SER A 15 9.51 0.53 3.10
N VAL A 16 10.77 0.88 3.23
CA VAL A 16 11.60 1.51 2.19
C VAL A 16 12.86 0.71 1.88
N ALA A 17 12.95 -0.52 2.40
CA ALA A 17 14.16 -1.33 2.33
C ALA A 17 14.59 -1.69 0.91
N GLY A 18 13.63 -1.88 -0.02
CA GLY A 18 13.89 -2.22 -1.42
C GLY A 18 14.22 -1.03 -2.33
N LEU A 19 14.16 0.22 -1.83
CA LEU A 19 14.23 1.40 -2.70
C LEU A 19 15.61 1.63 -3.33
N ASP A 20 16.69 1.40 -2.60
CA ASP A 20 18.05 1.62 -3.14
C ASP A 20 18.36 0.58 -4.22
N GLU A 21 18.05 -0.70 -3.99
CA GLU A 21 18.21 -1.77 -4.98
C GLU A 21 17.32 -1.52 -6.21
N GLY A 22 16.04 -1.20 -5.99
CA GLY A 22 15.09 -0.90 -7.06
C GLY A 22 15.53 0.29 -7.93
N ARG A 23 16.06 1.34 -7.31
CA ARG A 23 16.61 2.50 -8.03
C ARG A 23 17.81 2.10 -8.90
N ASP A 24 18.72 1.30 -8.35
CA ASP A 24 19.93 0.91 -9.05
C ASP A 24 19.62 -0.02 -10.25
N GLU A 25 18.65 -0.92 -10.09
CA GLU A 25 18.17 -1.75 -11.20
C GLU A 25 17.39 -0.93 -12.25
N ALA A 26 16.52 -0.01 -11.85
CA ALA A 26 15.82 0.87 -12.78
C ALA A 26 16.80 1.69 -13.62
N LYS A 27 17.89 2.21 -13.00
CA LYS A 27 18.96 2.94 -13.67
C LYS A 27 19.65 2.09 -14.74
N LYS A 28 19.97 0.82 -14.44
CA LYS A 28 20.60 -0.12 -15.41
C LYS A 28 19.68 -0.35 -16.62
N LEU A 29 18.38 -0.36 -16.40
CA LEU A 29 17.37 -0.59 -17.44
C LEU A 29 16.95 0.69 -18.19
N GLY A 30 17.45 1.87 -17.79
CA GLY A 30 17.02 3.14 -18.36
C GLY A 30 15.56 3.46 -18.08
N ILE A 31 15.07 3.12 -16.86
CA ILE A 31 13.73 3.41 -16.35
C ILE A 31 13.85 4.51 -15.29
N LYS A 32 13.00 5.53 -15.34
CA LYS A 32 12.91 6.53 -14.29
C LYS A 32 12.32 5.90 -13.04
N PHE A 33 12.93 6.13 -11.89
CA PHE A 33 12.54 5.52 -10.63
C PHE A 33 11.94 6.54 -9.66
N VAL A 34 10.79 6.19 -9.07
CA VAL A 34 10.13 6.93 -7.99
C VAL A 34 10.18 6.08 -6.74
N GLY A 35 10.96 6.50 -5.75
CA GLY A 35 10.96 5.85 -4.43
C GLY A 35 9.72 6.24 -3.65
N GLY A 36 9.09 5.26 -3.00
CA GLY A 36 7.89 5.52 -2.23
C GLY A 36 7.65 4.52 -1.11
N ILE A 37 6.45 4.56 -0.56
CA ILE A 37 5.97 3.69 0.51
C ILE A 37 4.45 3.57 0.42
N GLU A 38 3.89 2.44 0.83
CA GLU A 38 2.46 2.28 1.07
C GLU A 38 2.19 2.13 2.57
N PHE A 39 1.65 3.16 3.21
CA PHE A 39 1.26 3.08 4.60
C PHE A 39 -0.05 2.32 4.77
N SER A 40 -0.01 1.25 5.58
CA SER A 40 -1.19 0.49 6.01
C SER A 40 -1.88 1.22 7.15
N THR A 41 -2.87 2.07 6.84
CA THR A 41 -3.57 2.88 7.84
C THR A 41 -4.91 2.26 8.25
N TYR A 42 -5.47 2.76 9.34
CA TYR A 42 -6.78 2.32 9.84
C TYR A 42 -7.58 3.51 10.39
N SER A 43 -8.88 3.51 10.07
CA SER A 43 -9.86 4.40 10.66
C SER A 43 -11.12 3.58 10.94
N ILE A 44 -12.20 3.77 10.20
CA ILE A 44 -13.40 2.91 10.24
C ILE A 44 -13.17 1.58 9.51
N CYS A 45 -12.21 1.55 8.62
CA CYS A 45 -11.72 0.36 7.90
C CYS A 45 -10.22 0.54 7.59
N GLU A 46 -9.61 -0.47 7.01
CA GLU A 46 -8.25 -0.39 6.50
C GLU A 46 -8.24 0.49 5.24
N ILE A 47 -7.34 1.48 5.20
CA ILE A 47 -7.16 2.40 4.08
C ILE A 47 -5.66 2.50 3.84
N HIS A 48 -5.22 2.40 2.59
CA HIS A 48 -3.81 2.54 2.29
C HIS A 48 -3.51 3.93 1.69
N ILE A 49 -2.40 4.50 2.14
CA ILE A 49 -1.92 5.80 1.66
C ILE A 49 -0.54 5.62 1.05
N LEU A 50 -0.44 5.89 -0.24
CA LEU A 50 0.82 5.91 -0.97
C LEU A 50 1.54 7.21 -0.72
N GLY A 51 2.85 7.11 -0.47
CA GLY A 51 3.76 8.24 -0.44
C GLY A 51 4.81 8.07 -1.53
N TYR A 52 4.94 9.05 -2.41
CA TYR A 52 5.93 9.08 -3.47
C TYR A 52 6.98 10.17 -3.21
N ASN A 53 8.20 9.96 -3.66
CA ASN A 53 9.31 10.93 -3.52
C ASN A 53 9.53 11.43 -2.09
N ILE A 54 9.35 10.55 -1.11
CA ILE A 54 9.66 10.86 0.29
C ILE A 54 11.18 10.90 0.46
N ASP A 55 11.69 11.82 1.27
CA ASP A 55 13.08 11.77 1.73
C ASP A 55 13.29 10.59 2.71
N TYR A 56 13.29 9.38 2.14
CA TYR A 56 13.36 8.14 2.88
C TYR A 56 14.72 7.87 3.56
N LYS A 57 15.74 8.68 3.26
CA LYS A 57 17.05 8.63 3.91
C LYS A 57 17.16 9.58 5.10
N ASN A 58 16.20 10.44 5.30
CA ASN A 58 16.14 11.35 6.44
C ASN A 58 16.14 10.55 7.75
N PRO A 59 17.08 10.81 8.69
CA PRO A 59 17.17 10.03 9.93
C PRO A 59 15.89 10.08 10.78
N ASP A 60 15.21 11.23 10.81
CA ASP A 60 13.96 11.38 11.58
C ASP A 60 12.83 10.57 10.94
N PHE A 61 12.76 10.54 9.59
CA PHE A 61 11.81 9.68 8.88
C PHE A 61 12.05 8.20 9.19
N VAL A 62 13.31 7.77 9.14
CA VAL A 62 13.70 6.38 9.45
C VAL A 62 13.27 6.00 10.88
N GLN A 63 13.47 6.90 11.85
CA GLN A 63 13.05 6.67 13.23
C GLN A 63 11.50 6.59 13.36
N GLU A 64 10.75 7.46 12.68
CA GLU A 64 9.29 7.41 12.70
C GLU A 64 8.77 6.14 12.00
N LEU A 65 9.38 5.77 10.89
CA LEU A 65 9.04 4.53 10.18
C LEU A 65 9.32 3.29 11.02
N GLN A 66 10.39 3.29 11.82
CA GLN A 66 10.71 2.17 12.72
C GLN A 66 9.57 1.92 13.72
N LYS A 67 8.96 2.95 14.27
CA LYS A 67 7.78 2.80 15.17
C LYS A 67 6.60 2.13 14.46
N VAL A 68 6.36 2.48 13.18
CA VAL A 68 5.30 1.84 12.37
C VAL A 68 5.61 0.36 12.16
N LYS A 69 6.87 0.04 11.84
CA LYS A 69 7.34 -1.35 11.67
C LYS A 69 7.18 -2.16 12.94
N ASP A 70 7.53 -1.60 14.10
CA ASP A 70 7.43 -2.28 15.38
C ASP A 70 5.96 -2.65 15.71
N LEU A 71 5.02 -1.73 15.50
CA LEU A 71 3.59 -2.02 15.65
C LEU A 71 3.10 -3.12 14.72
N ARG A 72 3.64 -3.18 13.49
CA ARG A 72 3.34 -4.25 12.53
C ARG A 72 3.89 -5.59 12.98
N LYS A 73 5.14 -5.62 13.46
CA LYS A 73 5.78 -6.81 14.02
C LYS A 73 5.00 -7.37 15.22
N GLU A 74 4.64 -6.52 16.17
CA GLU A 74 3.84 -6.92 17.33
C GLU A 74 2.52 -7.59 16.93
N ARG A 75 1.82 -7.02 15.93
CA ARG A 75 0.62 -7.64 15.39
C ARG A 75 0.90 -9.00 14.77
N ASN A 76 1.95 -9.09 13.94
CA ASN A 76 2.29 -10.32 13.24
C ASN A 76 2.62 -11.45 14.22
N VAL A 77 3.41 -11.17 15.25
CA VAL A 77 3.73 -12.13 16.32
C VAL A 77 2.46 -12.63 17.02
N ARG A 78 1.52 -11.71 17.32
CA ARG A 78 0.22 -12.10 17.92
C ARG A 78 -0.62 -12.97 16.98
N ILE A 79 -0.60 -12.71 15.66
CA ILE A 79 -1.26 -13.57 14.67
C ILE A 79 -0.60 -14.96 14.67
N GLY A 80 0.73 -15.02 14.68
CA GLY A 80 1.49 -16.27 14.74
C GLY A 80 1.14 -17.11 15.97
N GLN A 81 1.05 -16.48 17.14
CA GLN A 81 0.63 -17.14 18.36
C GLN A 81 -0.77 -17.74 18.24
N LYS A 82 -1.75 -16.96 17.75
CA LYS A 82 -3.12 -17.47 17.55
C LYS A 82 -3.19 -18.62 16.55
N LEU A 83 -2.40 -18.56 15.46
CA LEU A 83 -2.31 -19.67 14.52
C LEU A 83 -1.74 -20.92 15.18
N GLN A 84 -0.70 -20.76 15.99
CA GLN A 84 -0.10 -21.86 16.75
C GLN A 84 -1.09 -22.46 17.77
N ASP A 85 -1.87 -21.64 18.48
CA ASP A 85 -2.91 -22.08 19.41
C ASP A 85 -4.03 -22.87 18.70
N LEU A 86 -4.24 -22.63 17.39
CA LEU A 86 -5.14 -23.38 16.51
C LEU A 86 -4.47 -24.65 15.90
N GLY A 87 -3.25 -24.98 16.30
CA GLY A 87 -2.50 -26.14 15.75
C GLY A 87 -1.85 -25.89 14.39
N ILE A 88 -1.85 -24.65 13.90
CA ILE A 88 -1.29 -24.27 12.59
C ILE A 88 0.17 -23.83 12.77
N LYS A 89 1.09 -24.53 12.08
CA LYS A 89 2.52 -24.20 12.08
C LYS A 89 2.94 -23.69 10.71
N LEU A 90 3.38 -22.43 10.64
CA LEU A 90 3.92 -21.82 9.44
C LEU A 90 5.45 -21.67 9.54
N ASP A 91 6.16 -21.86 8.43
CA ASP A 91 7.62 -21.73 8.36
C ASP A 91 8.00 -20.29 7.99
N ILE A 92 7.51 -19.34 8.79
CA ILE A 92 7.81 -17.91 8.63
C ILE A 92 8.24 -17.30 9.96
N ASP A 93 9.17 -16.37 9.89
CA ASP A 93 9.50 -15.52 11.04
C ASP A 93 8.49 -14.36 11.13
N PHE A 94 7.57 -14.45 12.09
CA PHE A 94 6.54 -13.44 12.31
C PHE A 94 7.09 -12.07 12.73
N ALA A 95 8.33 -11.99 13.16
CA ALA A 95 9.00 -10.74 13.50
C ALA A 95 9.80 -10.12 12.35
N SER A 96 9.87 -10.78 11.19
CA SER A 96 10.63 -10.29 10.05
C SER A 96 10.07 -8.99 9.46
N ASP A 97 10.97 -8.14 8.96
CA ASP A 97 10.62 -6.93 8.24
C ASP A 97 9.86 -7.25 6.94
N GLY A 98 8.91 -6.42 6.57
CA GLY A 98 8.15 -6.56 5.34
C GLY A 98 7.08 -7.67 5.36
N LEU A 99 7.01 -8.49 6.42
CA LEU A 99 5.98 -9.52 6.51
C LEU A 99 4.58 -8.90 6.58
N GLY A 100 3.68 -9.37 5.72
CA GLY A 100 2.29 -8.98 5.68
C GLY A 100 1.34 -10.17 5.78
N ARG A 101 0.05 -9.90 5.96
CA ARG A 101 -0.98 -10.96 5.98
C ARG A 101 -1.07 -11.72 4.66
N MET A 102 -0.71 -11.09 3.53
CA MET A 102 -0.62 -11.77 2.23
C MET A 102 0.42 -12.89 2.24
N ASN A 103 1.59 -12.64 2.83
CA ASN A 103 2.63 -13.67 2.97
C ASN A 103 2.16 -14.83 3.85
N MET A 104 1.47 -14.52 4.96
CA MET A 104 0.87 -15.53 5.83
C MET A 104 -0.20 -16.34 5.10
N ALA A 105 -1.06 -15.68 4.31
CA ALA A 105 -2.09 -16.35 3.50
C ALA A 105 -1.48 -17.31 2.49
N ARG A 106 -0.42 -16.89 1.79
CA ARG A 106 0.31 -17.77 0.86
C ARG A 106 0.89 -19.00 1.56
N GLU A 107 1.49 -18.81 2.73
CA GLU A 107 2.06 -19.95 3.47
C GLU A 107 0.95 -20.89 4.03
N LEU A 108 -0.21 -20.34 4.45
CA LEU A 108 -1.38 -21.15 4.82
C LEU A 108 -1.85 -22.03 3.66
N VAL A 109 -1.94 -21.46 2.45
CA VAL A 109 -2.31 -22.20 1.23
C VAL A 109 -1.24 -23.23 0.86
N LYS A 110 0.03 -22.85 0.84
CA LYS A 110 1.17 -23.73 0.54
C LYS A 110 1.22 -24.94 1.47
N LYS A 111 0.88 -24.74 2.75
CA LYS A 111 0.84 -25.80 3.76
C LYS A 111 -0.47 -26.62 3.75
N GLY A 112 -1.42 -26.29 2.89
CA GLY A 112 -2.69 -27.00 2.77
C GLY A 112 -3.71 -26.70 3.87
N TYR A 113 -3.51 -25.64 4.68
CA TYR A 113 -4.49 -25.20 5.68
C TYR A 113 -5.68 -24.47 5.06
N CYS A 114 -5.51 -23.93 3.86
CA CYS A 114 -6.53 -23.21 3.10
C CYS A 114 -6.46 -23.61 1.62
N LYS A 115 -7.59 -23.55 0.93
CA LYS A 115 -7.70 -23.87 -0.50
C LYS A 115 -7.12 -22.76 -1.40
N ASP A 116 -7.27 -21.51 -1.00
CA ASP A 116 -6.81 -20.33 -1.71
C ASP A 116 -6.59 -19.14 -0.76
N ILE A 117 -6.10 -18.02 -1.30
CA ILE A 117 -5.82 -16.80 -0.55
C ILE A 117 -7.08 -16.23 0.11
N ASN A 118 -8.22 -16.24 -0.59
CA ASN A 118 -9.47 -15.72 -0.05
C ASN A 118 -9.92 -16.53 1.16
N ASP A 119 -9.84 -17.87 1.07
CA ASP A 119 -10.13 -18.78 2.18
C ASP A 119 -9.22 -18.52 3.39
N ALA A 120 -7.92 -18.26 3.16
CA ALA A 120 -6.98 -17.91 4.22
C ALA A 120 -7.37 -16.61 4.94
N PHE A 121 -7.77 -15.59 4.17
CA PHE A 121 -8.26 -14.34 4.77
C PHE A 121 -9.58 -14.55 5.49
N ASP A 122 -10.53 -15.24 4.88
CA ASP A 122 -11.87 -15.45 5.43
C ASP A 122 -11.84 -16.26 6.71
N THR A 123 -11.01 -17.28 6.76
CA THR A 123 -10.95 -18.18 7.91
C THR A 123 -10.07 -17.66 9.04
N TYR A 124 -8.93 -17.00 8.73
CA TYR A 124 -7.92 -16.69 9.74
C TYR A 124 -7.54 -15.21 9.86
N LEU A 125 -7.47 -14.42 8.77
CA LEU A 125 -6.68 -13.20 8.75
C LEU A 125 -7.44 -11.89 8.64
N LYS A 126 -8.71 -11.90 8.17
CA LYS A 126 -9.54 -10.69 8.09
C LYS A 126 -10.15 -10.30 9.44
N PRO A 127 -10.65 -9.07 9.61
CA PRO A 127 -11.39 -8.67 10.81
C PRO A 127 -12.49 -9.69 11.17
N GLY A 128 -12.49 -10.13 12.44
CA GLY A 128 -13.42 -11.14 12.95
C GLY A 128 -13.02 -12.60 12.69
N ALA A 129 -11.99 -12.88 11.89
CA ALA A 129 -11.51 -14.24 11.65
C ALA A 129 -10.66 -14.79 12.82
N LYS A 130 -10.42 -16.11 12.85
CA LYS A 130 -9.90 -16.86 14.01
C LYS A 130 -8.57 -16.37 14.55
N ALA A 131 -7.62 -16.01 13.67
CA ALA A 131 -6.29 -15.51 14.06
C ALA A 131 -6.15 -13.99 13.89
N TYR A 132 -7.22 -13.27 13.57
CA TYR A 132 -7.17 -11.83 13.45
C TYR A 132 -6.68 -11.16 14.73
N CYS A 133 -5.76 -10.22 14.57
CA CYS A 133 -5.31 -9.33 15.64
C CYS A 133 -5.46 -7.88 15.18
N GLU A 134 -6.16 -7.11 15.97
CA GLU A 134 -6.17 -5.66 15.80
C GLU A 134 -4.79 -5.10 16.12
N ALA A 135 -4.33 -4.15 15.31
CA ALA A 135 -3.07 -3.45 15.52
C ALA A 135 -3.32 -1.96 15.69
N LYS A 136 -2.54 -1.32 16.54
CA LYS A 136 -2.36 0.13 16.44
C LYS A 136 -1.71 0.40 15.09
N ARG A 137 -2.27 1.33 14.33
CA ARG A 137 -1.76 1.76 13.02
C ARG A 137 -1.88 3.27 12.94
N LEU A 138 -1.15 3.85 12.01
CA LEU A 138 -1.41 5.24 11.64
C LEU A 138 -2.85 5.39 11.18
N THR A 139 -3.45 6.51 11.50
CA THR A 139 -4.67 6.97 10.80
C THR A 139 -4.28 7.47 9.40
N PRO A 140 -5.22 7.52 8.43
CA PRO A 140 -4.95 8.11 7.11
C PRO A 140 -4.43 9.56 7.20
N VAL A 141 -4.90 10.34 8.17
CA VAL A 141 -4.44 11.72 8.41
C VAL A 141 -2.99 11.75 8.87
N GLU A 142 -2.60 10.88 9.81
CA GLU A 142 -1.21 10.80 10.28
C GLU A 142 -0.26 10.37 9.16
N ALA A 143 -0.67 9.41 8.31
CA ALA A 143 0.13 8.99 7.16
C ALA A 143 0.32 10.12 6.14
N VAL A 144 -0.75 10.85 5.78
CA VAL A 144 -0.64 12.02 4.90
C VAL A 144 0.30 13.07 5.50
N LYS A 145 0.15 13.41 6.78
CA LYS A 145 1.04 14.37 7.46
C LYS A 145 2.49 13.91 7.46
N LEU A 146 2.73 12.63 7.71
CA LEU A 146 4.08 12.04 7.71
C LEU A 146 4.71 12.16 6.31
N ILE A 147 3.99 11.78 5.25
CA ILE A 147 4.44 11.90 3.87
C ILE A 147 4.76 13.37 3.54
N LYS A 148 3.88 14.29 3.90
CA LYS A 148 4.07 15.73 3.62
C LYS A 148 5.24 16.32 4.40
N LYS A 149 5.45 15.92 5.64
CA LYS A 149 6.57 16.38 6.49
C LYS A 149 7.91 16.09 5.83
N TYR A 150 8.04 14.98 5.12
CA TYR A 150 9.28 14.57 4.44
C TYR A 150 9.24 14.79 2.92
N GLY A 151 8.48 15.79 2.46
CA GLY A 151 8.50 16.31 1.09
C GLY A 151 7.75 15.47 0.05
N GLY A 152 7.10 14.38 0.47
CA GLY A 152 6.46 13.44 -0.43
C GLY A 152 5.14 13.92 -1.03
N VAL A 153 4.66 13.14 -1.99
CA VAL A 153 3.36 13.25 -2.66
C VAL A 153 2.46 12.15 -2.10
N ALA A 154 1.34 12.52 -1.45
CA ALA A 154 0.42 11.59 -0.81
C ALA A 154 -0.76 11.24 -1.71
N SER A 155 -1.08 9.95 -1.89
CA SER A 155 -2.21 9.48 -2.69
C SER A 155 -2.97 8.37 -1.98
N VAL A 156 -4.31 8.34 -2.13
CA VAL A 156 -5.12 7.22 -1.65
C VAL A 156 -4.98 6.05 -2.62
N ALA A 157 -4.56 4.90 -2.11
CA ALA A 157 -4.40 3.67 -2.88
C ALA A 157 -5.75 2.97 -3.14
N HIS A 158 -5.90 2.33 -4.30
CA HIS A 158 -6.98 1.40 -4.69
C HIS A 158 -8.33 1.61 -3.95
N PRO A 159 -8.94 2.81 -4.05
CA PRO A 159 -10.08 3.24 -3.22
C PRO A 159 -11.29 2.33 -3.30
N LYS A 160 -11.49 1.63 -4.42
CA LYS A 160 -12.58 0.67 -4.59
C LYS A 160 -12.56 -0.47 -3.59
N LYS A 161 -11.40 -0.85 -3.06
CA LYS A 161 -11.28 -1.95 -2.08
C LYS A 161 -11.94 -1.63 -0.74
N TYR A 162 -12.09 -0.36 -0.37
CA TYR A 162 -12.46 0.02 0.98
C TYR A 162 -13.74 0.82 1.07
N LEU A 163 -13.88 1.79 0.20
CA LEU A 163 -14.92 2.80 0.31
C LEU A 163 -15.47 3.11 -1.08
N LEU A 164 -16.73 2.84 -1.26
CA LEU A 164 -17.51 3.35 -2.37
C LEU A 164 -18.50 4.37 -1.80
N ASP A 165 -18.89 5.36 -2.62
CA ASP A 165 -19.94 6.32 -2.28
C ASP A 165 -19.50 7.53 -1.41
N LYS A 166 -20.44 8.00 -0.60
CA LYS A 166 -20.29 9.17 0.28
C LYS A 166 -19.14 9.08 1.27
N ARG A 167 -18.72 7.86 1.66
CA ARG A 167 -17.62 7.68 2.63
C ARG A 167 -16.27 8.02 2.01
N LEU A 168 -16.07 7.70 0.73
CA LEU A 168 -14.86 8.11 -0.01
C LEU A 168 -14.80 9.62 -0.17
N ASP A 169 -15.93 10.25 -0.49
CA ASP A 169 -16.05 11.72 -0.62
C ASP A 169 -15.65 12.42 0.70
N ILE A 170 -16.18 11.97 1.82
CA ILE A 170 -15.85 12.50 3.16
C ILE A 170 -14.36 12.30 3.48
N LEU A 171 -13.82 11.11 3.21
CA LEU A 171 -12.41 10.80 3.43
C LEU A 171 -11.49 11.75 2.64
N LEU A 172 -11.73 11.87 1.34
CA LEU A 172 -10.91 12.72 0.46
C LEU A 172 -10.97 14.20 0.87
N GLY A 173 -12.17 14.69 1.22
CA GLY A 173 -12.35 16.06 1.72
C GLY A 173 -11.59 16.31 3.02
N GLY A 174 -11.61 15.34 3.94
CA GLY A 174 -10.85 15.42 5.18
C GLY A 174 -9.35 15.38 4.95
N LEU A 175 -8.85 14.43 4.15
CA LEU A 175 -7.42 14.28 3.88
C LEU A 175 -6.85 15.44 3.07
N LYS A 176 -7.66 16.06 2.19
CA LYS A 176 -7.24 17.22 1.42
C LYS A 176 -6.79 18.40 2.30
N GLN A 177 -7.42 18.58 3.46
CA GLN A 177 -7.05 19.64 4.42
C GLN A 177 -5.64 19.41 5.01
N PHE A 178 -5.14 18.17 4.99
CA PHE A 178 -3.82 17.80 5.48
C PHE A 178 -2.78 17.62 4.36
N GLY A 179 -3.14 17.94 3.11
CA GLY A 179 -2.20 17.96 1.99
C GLY A 179 -2.24 16.70 1.12
N LEU A 180 -3.35 15.95 1.09
CA LEU A 180 -3.52 14.88 0.10
C LEU A 180 -3.36 15.45 -1.32
N ASP A 181 -2.50 14.83 -2.12
CA ASP A 181 -2.20 15.26 -3.49
C ASP A 181 -2.98 14.47 -4.53
N GLY A 182 -3.26 13.18 -4.33
CA GLY A 182 -3.80 12.32 -5.36
C GLY A 182 -4.69 11.16 -4.86
N ILE A 183 -5.20 10.41 -5.83
CA ILE A 183 -5.96 9.17 -5.65
C ILE A 183 -5.64 8.23 -6.81
N GLU A 184 -5.56 6.93 -6.57
CA GLU A 184 -5.41 5.95 -7.65
C GLU A 184 -6.66 5.90 -8.53
N LEU A 185 -6.49 6.35 -9.77
CA LEU A 185 -7.47 6.24 -10.84
C LEU A 185 -7.26 4.95 -11.64
N ASN A 186 -6.00 4.69 -12.01
CA ASN A 186 -5.62 3.55 -12.83
C ASN A 186 -5.18 2.39 -11.93
N TYR A 187 -6.05 1.39 -11.81
CA TYR A 187 -5.83 0.19 -11.01
C TYR A 187 -6.52 -1.02 -11.67
N PRO A 188 -5.95 -2.24 -11.62
CA PRO A 188 -6.46 -3.39 -12.39
C PRO A 188 -7.94 -3.71 -12.21
N SER A 189 -8.51 -3.52 -11.02
CA SER A 189 -9.92 -3.81 -10.75
C SER A 189 -10.87 -2.63 -10.93
N HIS A 190 -10.37 -1.45 -11.34
CA HIS A 190 -11.22 -0.29 -11.60
C HIS A 190 -11.82 -0.37 -13.00
N ASN A 191 -13.14 -0.46 -13.07
CA ASN A 191 -13.87 -0.36 -14.33
C ASN A 191 -14.12 1.11 -14.73
N GLU A 192 -14.70 1.34 -15.90
CA GLU A 192 -14.93 2.70 -16.42
C GLU A 192 -15.88 3.53 -15.53
N GLN A 193 -16.86 2.88 -14.88
CA GLN A 193 -17.75 3.58 -13.95
C GLN A 193 -17.00 4.02 -12.68
N ASP A 194 -16.10 3.17 -12.15
CA ASP A 194 -15.24 3.52 -11.03
C ASP A 194 -14.35 4.73 -11.38
N LYS A 195 -13.69 4.69 -12.55
CA LYS A 195 -12.84 5.78 -13.03
C LYS A 195 -13.63 7.08 -13.22
N LYS A 196 -14.85 7.01 -13.72
CA LYS A 196 -15.72 8.18 -13.84
C LYS A 196 -16.02 8.79 -12.46
N ASN A 197 -16.46 7.97 -11.51
CA ASN A 197 -16.77 8.41 -10.15
C ASN A 197 -15.53 9.03 -9.46
N PHE A 198 -14.36 8.38 -9.59
CA PHE A 198 -13.11 8.90 -9.02
C PHE A 198 -12.67 10.20 -9.71
N SER A 199 -12.87 10.33 -11.03
CA SER A 199 -12.56 11.56 -11.76
C SER A 199 -13.42 12.74 -11.30
N GLU A 200 -14.68 12.53 -10.98
CA GLU A 200 -15.56 13.56 -10.39
C GLU A 200 -15.02 14.02 -9.03
N LEU A 201 -14.64 13.10 -8.15
CA LEU A 201 -14.04 13.41 -6.86
C LEU A 201 -12.67 14.09 -6.99
N MET A 202 -11.85 13.65 -7.95
CA MET A 202 -10.56 14.29 -8.27
C MET A 202 -10.75 15.76 -8.68
N ASN A 203 -11.72 16.04 -9.54
CA ASN A 203 -12.03 17.41 -9.96
C ASN A 203 -12.51 18.24 -8.78
N LYS A 204 -13.42 17.71 -7.95
CA LYS A 204 -13.95 18.36 -6.74
C LYS A 204 -12.84 18.79 -5.78
N TYR A 205 -11.89 17.90 -5.51
CA TYR A 205 -10.82 18.13 -4.52
C TYR A 205 -9.48 18.55 -5.14
N LYS A 206 -9.42 18.75 -6.47
CA LYS A 206 -8.18 19.09 -7.20
C LYS A 206 -7.06 18.08 -6.88
N LEU A 207 -7.36 16.79 -7.03
CA LEU A 207 -6.42 15.69 -6.82
C LEU A 207 -5.78 15.27 -8.14
N LEU A 208 -4.59 14.71 -8.05
CA LEU A 208 -3.86 14.12 -9.16
C LEU A 208 -4.29 12.66 -9.37
N PRO A 209 -4.42 12.19 -10.63
CA PRO A 209 -4.57 10.77 -10.91
C PRO A 209 -3.24 10.05 -10.69
N THR A 210 -3.22 9.06 -9.82
CA THR A 210 -2.12 8.10 -9.73
C THR A 210 -2.59 6.73 -10.19
N GLY A 211 -1.71 5.74 -10.15
CA GLY A 211 -2.08 4.37 -10.48
C GLY A 211 -0.95 3.40 -10.22
N GLY A 212 -1.29 2.12 -10.22
CA GLY A 212 -0.34 1.06 -9.97
C GLY A 212 -0.94 -0.32 -10.20
N SER A 213 -0.07 -1.33 -10.28
CA SER A 213 -0.47 -2.72 -10.42
C SER A 213 -0.79 -3.40 -9.09
N ASP A 214 -0.36 -2.80 -7.97
CA ASP A 214 -0.37 -3.45 -6.65
C ASP A 214 0.29 -4.84 -6.72
N PHE A 215 1.48 -4.86 -7.36
CA PHE A 215 2.23 -6.08 -7.62
C PHE A 215 2.81 -6.65 -6.33
N HIS A 216 2.52 -7.93 -6.07
CA HIS A 216 2.96 -8.65 -4.88
C HIS A 216 3.79 -9.90 -5.20
N GLY A 217 4.48 -9.89 -6.35
CA GLY A 217 5.26 -11.04 -6.81
C GLY A 217 4.47 -12.05 -7.67
N ASP A 218 3.24 -11.75 -8.04
CA ASP A 218 2.43 -12.59 -8.94
C ASP A 218 2.79 -12.29 -10.39
N GLU A 219 3.16 -13.30 -11.16
CA GLU A 219 3.66 -13.14 -12.54
C GLU A 219 2.63 -12.56 -13.52
N ASP A 220 1.35 -12.70 -13.25
CA ASP A 220 0.25 -12.36 -14.17
C ASP A 220 -0.22 -10.90 -14.12
N LYS A 221 0.28 -10.08 -13.20
CA LYS A 221 -0.13 -8.67 -13.10
C LYS A 221 0.66 -7.77 -14.05
N ASN A 222 0.34 -7.86 -15.34
CA ASN A 222 0.84 -6.96 -16.38
C ASN A 222 -0.02 -5.71 -16.48
N PHE A 223 0.12 -4.78 -15.53
CA PHE A 223 -0.61 -3.53 -15.57
C PHE A 223 0.34 -2.36 -15.84
N VAL A 224 0.14 -1.73 -16.99
CA VAL A 224 0.85 -0.52 -17.42
C VAL A 224 -0.20 0.50 -17.83
N TYR A 225 0.00 1.76 -17.51
CA TYR A 225 -0.89 2.85 -17.87
C TYR A 225 -0.09 4.09 -18.29
N GLU A 226 -0.73 4.97 -19.01
CA GLU A 226 -0.14 6.26 -19.37
C GLU A 226 -0.18 7.21 -18.15
N LEU A 227 0.98 7.72 -17.75
CA LEU A 227 1.09 8.61 -16.62
C LEU A 227 0.59 10.01 -16.97
N ASP A 228 -0.38 10.52 -16.21
CA ASP A 228 -0.91 11.88 -16.38
C ASP A 228 0.23 12.93 -16.30
N PRO A 229 0.31 13.88 -17.23
CA PRO A 229 1.39 14.88 -17.26
C PRO A 229 1.49 15.72 -16.00
N ARG A 230 0.38 15.99 -15.30
CA ARG A 230 0.38 16.75 -14.02
C ARG A 230 1.03 15.93 -12.92
N THR A 231 0.75 14.62 -12.91
CA THR A 231 1.35 13.67 -11.98
C THR A 231 2.83 13.49 -12.28
N ALA A 232 3.21 13.32 -13.55
CA ALA A 232 4.62 13.25 -13.98
C ALA A 232 5.40 14.49 -13.52
N LYS A 233 4.86 15.68 -13.76
CA LYS A 233 5.47 16.94 -13.30
C LYS A 233 5.60 16.99 -11.78
N ARG A 234 4.60 16.52 -11.03
CA ARG A 234 4.61 16.54 -9.56
C ARG A 234 5.61 15.52 -8.99
N LEU A 235 5.84 14.41 -9.69
CA LEU A 235 6.79 13.37 -9.33
C LEU A 235 8.20 13.62 -9.90
N HIS A 236 8.41 14.68 -10.69
CA HIS A 236 9.70 15.04 -11.33
C HIS A 236 10.25 13.95 -12.27
N VAL A 237 9.36 13.29 -13.04
CA VAL A 237 9.69 12.21 -13.98
C VAL A 237 9.28 12.53 -15.41
#